data_0a7b307eee863b0a201fca24496ad0ac
#
_entry.id   0a7b307eee863b0a201fca24496ad0ac
#
_cell.length_a   1.000
_cell.length_b   1.000
_cell.length_c   1.000
_cell.angle_alpha   90.00
_cell.angle_beta   90.00
_cell.angle_gamma   90.00
#
_symmetry.space_group_name_H-M   'P 1'
#
loop_
_entity.id
_entity.type
_entity.pdbx_description
1 polymer ?
#
loop_
_entity_poly.entity_id
_entity_poly.type
_entity_poly.pdbx_seq_one_letter_code
_entity_poly.pdbx_strand_id
1 'polypeptide(L)'
;MPDGIYDEIPCKGIFYWNSHAFNLTGEDLAMAGRLNWRFAQNAETLSLPIFDADEILEISIPPFEEKTFCQTWVAPQYSRIYNMLSHYHERGREFLVYDPDDKLIYQNFSYNDPLNKYFDPPLEMDSDSREDRTFSYCATYNNGLGEDGEPDPSIVKRYSESPQNGLFGFSCTPTHCWSGEVGKRCDGADDHATCDSSPGAGDGLCDACTVNGGVTTEDEMFLILGAYYLEDPDQ
;
A
#
# COMPACT_ATOMS: atom_id res chain seq x y z
N MET A 1 7.14 -9.74 -19.20
CA MET A 1 8.55 -10.10 -18.92
C MET A 1 9.29 -10.04 -20.25
N PRO A 2 10.41 -9.34 -20.35
CA PRO A 2 11.21 -9.30 -21.58
C PRO A 2 11.70 -10.70 -21.98
N ASP A 3 12.02 -10.89 -23.27
CA ASP A 3 12.56 -12.17 -23.77
C ASP A 3 13.92 -12.47 -23.12
N GLY A 4 14.16 -13.72 -22.76
CA GLY A 4 15.39 -14.16 -22.07
C GLY A 4 15.40 -13.95 -20.55
N ILE A 5 14.48 -13.14 -20.02
CA ILE A 5 14.36 -12.91 -18.57
C ILE A 5 13.46 -13.99 -17.94
N TYR A 6 13.86 -14.50 -16.79
CA TYR A 6 13.13 -15.57 -16.09
C TYR A 6 13.13 -15.38 -14.57
N ASP A 7 12.09 -15.92 -13.91
CA ASP A 7 12.04 -16.08 -12.46
C ASP A 7 12.47 -17.49 -12.06
N GLU A 8 13.26 -17.60 -11.00
CA GLU A 8 13.68 -18.91 -10.50
C GLU A 8 12.71 -19.43 -9.45
N ILE A 9 12.30 -20.69 -9.62
CA ILE A 9 11.49 -21.41 -8.65
C ILE A 9 12.31 -22.56 -8.08
N PRO A 10 12.56 -22.58 -6.75
CA PRO A 10 13.29 -23.66 -6.13
C PRO A 10 12.59 -25.01 -6.32
N CYS A 11 13.31 -26.04 -6.77
CA CYS A 11 12.75 -27.38 -6.99
C CYS A 11 12.16 -28.06 -5.75
N LYS A 12 12.46 -27.55 -4.55
CA LYS A 12 11.97 -28.03 -3.26
C LYS A 12 11.41 -26.89 -2.40
N GLY A 13 10.87 -25.87 -3.05
CA GLY A 13 10.25 -24.73 -2.38
C GLY A 13 8.85 -25.03 -1.88
N ILE A 14 8.41 -24.29 -0.89
CA ILE A 14 7.01 -24.24 -0.46
C ILE A 14 6.40 -22.99 -1.07
N PHE A 15 5.30 -23.17 -1.80
CA PHE A 15 4.49 -22.05 -2.25
C PHE A 15 3.61 -21.56 -1.12
N TYR A 16 3.82 -20.30 -0.72
CA TYR A 16 2.88 -19.59 0.13
C TYR A 16 2.00 -18.72 -0.75
N TRP A 17 0.70 -19.02 -0.77
CA TRP A 17 -0.29 -18.24 -1.51
C TRP A 17 -1.03 -17.35 -0.52
N ASN A 18 -0.85 -16.05 -0.64
CA ASN A 18 -1.68 -15.07 0.04
C ASN A 18 -2.63 -14.43 -0.97
N SER A 19 -3.92 -14.53 -0.74
CA SER A 19 -4.91 -13.94 -1.63
C SER A 19 -6.01 -13.28 -0.82
N HIS A 20 -6.41 -12.11 -1.25
CA HIS A 20 -7.51 -11.34 -0.67
C HIS A 20 -8.66 -11.33 -1.67
N ALA A 21 -9.88 -11.51 -1.17
CA ALA A 21 -11.09 -11.35 -1.97
C ALA A 21 -12.17 -10.70 -1.12
N PHE A 22 -12.84 -9.73 -1.69
CA PHE A 22 -14.00 -9.09 -1.10
C PHE A 22 -15.26 -9.64 -1.74
N ASN A 23 -16.17 -10.16 -0.93
CA ASN A 23 -17.49 -10.55 -1.40
C ASN A 23 -18.45 -9.37 -1.21
N LEU A 24 -18.74 -8.69 -2.31
CA LEU A 24 -19.68 -7.56 -2.32
C LEU A 24 -21.13 -7.99 -2.59
N THR A 25 -21.40 -9.30 -2.59
CA THR A 25 -22.74 -9.84 -2.76
C THR A 25 -23.33 -10.29 -1.42
N GLY A 26 -24.63 -10.40 -1.33
CA GLY A 26 -25.31 -10.96 -0.14
C GLY A 26 -25.31 -12.49 -0.06
N GLU A 27 -24.55 -13.18 -0.93
CA GLU A 27 -24.54 -14.64 -1.05
C GLU A 27 -23.16 -15.20 -0.74
N ASP A 28 -23.09 -16.44 -0.27
CA ASP A 28 -21.81 -17.13 -0.06
C ASP A 28 -21.14 -17.45 -1.39
N LEU A 29 -19.93 -16.96 -1.59
CA LEU A 29 -19.13 -17.21 -2.78
C LEU A 29 -17.86 -17.99 -2.45
N ALA A 30 -17.55 -18.97 -3.27
CA ALA A 30 -16.29 -19.69 -3.18
C ALA A 30 -15.18 -18.91 -3.90
N MET A 31 -14.08 -18.65 -3.20
CA MET A 31 -12.88 -18.10 -3.80
C MET A 31 -12.03 -19.24 -4.39
N ALA A 32 -11.53 -19.06 -5.62
CA ALA A 32 -10.59 -19.97 -6.24
C ALA A 32 -9.45 -19.18 -6.90
N GLY A 33 -8.22 -19.45 -6.47
CA GLY A 33 -7.01 -18.95 -7.10
C GLY A 33 -6.47 -19.96 -8.12
N ARG A 34 -5.92 -19.46 -9.23
CA ARG A 34 -5.22 -20.29 -10.22
C ARG A 34 -3.87 -19.66 -10.52
N LEU A 35 -2.83 -20.47 -10.52
CA LEU A 35 -1.49 -20.09 -10.90
C LEU A 35 -1.09 -20.82 -12.18
N ASN A 36 -0.72 -20.06 -13.21
CA ASN A 36 -0.25 -20.60 -14.47
C ASN A 36 1.26 -20.41 -14.56
N TRP A 37 1.97 -21.49 -14.87
CA TRP A 37 3.41 -21.49 -15.06
C TRP A 37 3.75 -21.61 -16.53
N ARG A 38 4.66 -20.78 -17.01
CA ARG A 38 5.29 -20.93 -18.30
C ARG A 38 6.77 -21.10 -18.08
N PHE A 39 7.28 -22.30 -18.37
CA PHE A 39 8.71 -22.57 -18.26
C PHE A 39 9.47 -21.94 -19.44
N ALA A 40 10.55 -21.23 -19.12
CA ALA A 40 11.43 -20.66 -20.13
C ALA A 40 12.24 -21.80 -20.78
N GLN A 41 12.37 -21.75 -22.12
CA GLN A 41 13.26 -22.68 -22.86
C GLN A 41 14.67 -22.12 -22.96
N ASN A 42 14.78 -20.78 -23.01
CA ASN A 42 16.04 -20.06 -23.03
C ASN A 42 16.00 -19.09 -21.84
N ALA A 43 16.58 -19.49 -20.73
CA ALA A 43 16.73 -18.67 -19.54
C ALA A 43 18.14 -18.05 -19.56
N GLU A 44 18.23 -16.74 -19.73
CA GLU A 44 19.50 -16.03 -19.88
C GLU A 44 19.82 -15.23 -18.63
N THR A 45 18.87 -14.44 -18.16
CA THR A 45 19.08 -13.49 -17.06
C THR A 45 17.96 -13.61 -16.02
N LEU A 46 18.35 -13.71 -14.75
CA LEU A 46 17.43 -13.82 -13.62
C LEU A 46 16.70 -12.49 -13.37
N SER A 47 15.39 -12.56 -13.26
CA SER A 47 14.55 -11.49 -12.74
C SER A 47 14.72 -11.37 -11.23
N LEU A 48 14.83 -10.14 -10.74
CA LEU A 48 14.93 -9.81 -9.33
C LEU A 48 13.74 -8.92 -8.93
N PRO A 49 13.16 -9.12 -7.74
CA PRO A 49 12.03 -8.33 -7.31
C PRO A 49 12.47 -6.93 -6.84
N ILE A 50 11.64 -5.93 -7.12
CA ILE A 50 11.59 -4.68 -6.35
C ILE A 50 10.57 -4.91 -5.24
N PHE A 51 10.99 -4.74 -4.01
CA PHE A 51 10.13 -4.81 -2.84
C PHE A 51 10.73 -3.87 -1.77
N ASP A 52 10.06 -2.75 -1.54
CA ASP A 52 10.44 -1.81 -0.50
C ASP A 52 9.23 -1.47 0.37
N ALA A 53 9.37 -1.70 1.66
CA ALA A 53 8.33 -1.62 2.67
C ALA A 53 8.86 -1.04 3.99
N ASP A 54 10.01 -0.38 3.97
CA ASP A 54 10.80 -0.09 5.17
C ASP A 54 10.08 0.80 6.20
N GLU A 55 9.19 1.71 5.75
CA GLU A 55 8.54 2.67 6.65
C GLU A 55 7.02 2.51 6.78
N ILE A 56 6.50 1.32 6.54
CA ILE A 56 5.06 1.03 6.71
C ILE A 56 4.57 1.50 8.10
N LEU A 57 5.36 1.29 9.15
CA LEU A 57 4.98 1.60 10.52
C LEU A 57 5.00 3.09 10.85
N GLU A 58 5.53 3.94 9.98
CA GLU A 58 5.54 5.39 10.17
C GLU A 58 4.25 6.09 9.71
N ILE A 59 3.39 5.36 9.00
CA ILE A 59 2.09 5.89 8.58
C ILE A 59 1.24 6.18 9.83
N SER A 60 0.77 7.41 9.93
CA SER A 60 -0.14 7.84 10.98
C SER A 60 -1.00 9.00 10.47
N ILE A 61 -2.30 8.73 10.24
CA ILE A 61 -3.24 9.66 9.66
C ILE A 61 -4.36 9.91 10.65
N PRO A 62 -4.39 11.06 11.35
CA PRO A 62 -5.47 11.42 12.24
C PRO A 62 -6.85 11.43 11.56
N PRO A 63 -7.93 11.31 12.32
CA PRO A 63 -9.28 11.50 11.78
C PRO A 63 -9.43 12.86 11.11
N PHE A 64 -10.14 12.87 9.99
CA PHE A 64 -10.45 14.07 9.21
C PHE A 64 -9.21 14.80 8.66
N GLU A 65 -8.17 14.03 8.37
CA GLU A 65 -6.96 14.53 7.73
C GLU A 65 -6.62 13.74 6.47
N GLU A 66 -5.95 14.43 5.56
CA GLU A 66 -5.24 13.84 4.44
C GLU A 66 -3.74 14.01 4.66
N LYS A 67 -2.96 12.96 4.41
CA LYS A 67 -1.51 13.00 4.52
C LYS A 67 -0.83 12.25 3.39
N THR A 68 0.30 12.82 2.96
CA THR A 68 1.20 12.19 2.00
C THR A 68 2.47 11.74 2.71
N PHE A 69 2.86 10.49 2.49
CA PHE A 69 4.11 9.90 2.94
C PHE A 69 4.98 9.60 1.73
N CYS A 70 6.26 9.92 1.82
CA CYS A 70 7.21 9.71 0.74
C CYS A 70 8.43 8.94 1.24
N GLN A 71 8.96 8.11 0.36
CA GLN A 71 10.10 7.24 0.57
C GLN A 71 11.04 7.28 -0.62
N THR A 72 12.23 6.73 -0.45
CA THR A 72 13.18 6.58 -1.55
C THR A 72 13.67 5.14 -1.65
N TRP A 73 13.74 4.64 -2.87
CA TRP A 73 14.35 3.36 -3.21
C TRP A 73 15.53 3.56 -4.14
N VAL A 74 16.66 2.94 -3.82
CA VAL A 74 17.88 3.03 -4.64
C VAL A 74 18.01 1.78 -5.49
N ALA A 75 17.89 1.94 -6.79
CA ALA A 75 18.08 0.83 -7.71
C ALA A 75 19.54 0.33 -7.68
N PRO A 76 19.75 -0.99 -7.76
CA PRO A 76 21.09 -1.54 -7.94
C PRO A 76 21.74 -1.01 -9.21
N GLN A 77 23.05 -0.80 -9.15
CA GLN A 77 23.82 -0.41 -10.34
C GLN A 77 23.73 -1.50 -11.42
N TYR A 78 23.69 -1.10 -12.68
CA TYR A 78 23.49 -1.95 -13.86
C TYR A 78 22.14 -2.66 -13.89
N SER A 79 21.16 -2.22 -13.09
CA SER A 79 19.82 -2.77 -13.18
C SER A 79 19.07 -2.20 -14.39
N ARG A 80 18.22 -3.09 -14.94
CA ARG A 80 17.26 -2.82 -16.00
C ARG A 80 15.87 -3.03 -15.45
N ILE A 81 15.21 -1.93 -15.06
CA ILE A 81 13.87 -2.00 -14.45
C ILE A 81 12.86 -2.13 -15.58
N TYR A 82 12.15 -3.23 -15.64
CA TYR A 82 11.18 -3.47 -16.70
C TYR A 82 9.72 -3.48 -16.24
N ASN A 83 9.49 -3.53 -14.91
CA ASN A 83 8.15 -3.57 -14.36
C ASN A 83 8.08 -2.81 -13.03
N MET A 84 6.97 -2.12 -12.82
CA MET A 84 6.68 -1.40 -11.58
C MET A 84 5.19 -1.41 -11.28
N LEU A 85 4.84 -1.57 -10.02
CA LEU A 85 3.50 -1.45 -9.50
C LEU A 85 3.54 -0.94 -8.06
N SER A 86 2.40 -0.47 -7.57
CA SER A 86 2.22 -0.01 -6.20
C SER A 86 1.37 -0.97 -5.39
N HIS A 87 1.54 -0.94 -4.07
CA HIS A 87 0.60 -1.54 -3.14
C HIS A 87 0.34 -0.56 -2.00
N TYR A 88 -0.91 -0.25 -1.77
CA TYR A 88 -1.41 0.52 -0.64
C TYR A 88 -2.85 0.07 -0.35
N HIS A 89 -3.41 0.46 0.79
CA HIS A 89 -4.71 -0.01 1.19
C HIS A 89 -5.83 1.00 0.93
N GLU A 90 -6.99 0.73 1.45
CA GLU A 90 -8.29 1.35 1.11
C GLU A 90 -8.35 2.87 1.23
N ARG A 91 -7.59 3.46 2.15
CA ARG A 91 -7.61 4.91 2.36
C ARG A 91 -6.65 5.67 1.46
N GLY A 92 -5.84 4.93 0.72
CA GLY A 92 -4.97 5.52 -0.30
C GLY A 92 -5.78 6.11 -1.45
N ARG A 93 -5.39 7.31 -1.85
CA ARG A 93 -6.00 8.08 -2.94
C ARG A 93 -5.10 8.12 -4.17
N GLU A 94 -3.82 8.11 -3.93
CA GLU A 94 -2.82 8.26 -4.98
C GLU A 94 -1.51 7.62 -4.58
N PHE A 95 -0.83 7.03 -5.56
CA PHE A 95 0.54 6.54 -5.43
C PHE A 95 1.35 7.04 -6.63
N LEU A 96 2.45 7.72 -6.36
CA LEU A 96 3.32 8.34 -7.36
C LEU A 96 4.74 7.78 -7.24
N VAL A 97 5.43 7.57 -8.37
CA VAL A 97 6.86 7.27 -8.38
C VAL A 97 7.55 8.24 -9.34
N TYR A 98 8.61 8.81 -8.86
CA TYR A 98 9.49 9.70 -9.61
C TYR A 98 10.85 9.02 -9.82
N ASP A 99 11.39 9.21 -11.01
CA ASP A 99 12.75 8.77 -11.33
C ASP A 99 13.81 9.71 -10.70
N PRO A 100 15.11 9.39 -10.83
CA PRO A 100 16.18 10.22 -10.28
C PRO A 100 16.23 11.66 -10.82
N ASP A 101 15.60 11.95 -11.95
CA ASP A 101 15.46 13.28 -12.53
C ASP A 101 14.17 14.01 -12.08
N ASP A 102 13.52 13.53 -11.02
CA ASP A 102 12.23 14.04 -10.52
C ASP A 102 11.08 13.97 -11.54
N LYS A 103 11.18 13.14 -12.55
CA LYS A 103 10.15 12.94 -13.54
C LYS A 103 9.16 11.87 -13.05
N LEU A 104 7.88 12.18 -13.09
CA LEU A 104 6.82 11.23 -12.78
C LEU A 104 6.83 10.08 -13.81
N ILE A 105 7.12 8.87 -13.35
CA ILE A 105 7.19 7.68 -14.19
C ILE A 105 6.07 6.67 -13.92
N TYR A 106 5.43 6.74 -12.75
CA TYR A 106 4.33 5.86 -12.38
C TYR A 106 3.30 6.63 -11.55
N GLN A 107 2.03 6.37 -11.81
CA GLN A 107 0.91 6.94 -11.06
C GLN A 107 -0.22 5.92 -10.99
N ASN A 108 -0.81 5.77 -9.80
CA ASN A 108 -1.94 4.88 -9.56
C ASN A 108 -2.91 5.53 -8.56
N PHE A 109 -4.23 5.45 -8.86
CA PHE A 109 -5.31 5.98 -8.03
C PHE A 109 -6.23 4.90 -7.47
N SER A 110 -5.90 3.62 -7.69
CA SER A 110 -6.75 2.50 -7.30
C SER A 110 -5.97 1.51 -6.45
N TYR A 111 -6.33 1.39 -5.19
CA TYR A 111 -5.69 0.45 -4.28
C TYR A 111 -6.02 -1.02 -4.59
N ASN A 112 -7.23 -1.28 -5.10
CA ASN A 112 -7.74 -2.62 -5.36
C ASN A 112 -7.49 -3.12 -6.78
N ASP A 113 -7.05 -2.24 -7.68
CA ASP A 113 -6.68 -2.57 -9.06
C ASP A 113 -5.41 -1.78 -9.45
N PRO A 114 -4.25 -2.10 -8.84
CA PRO A 114 -3.04 -1.36 -9.07
C PRO A 114 -2.55 -1.50 -10.50
N LEU A 115 -2.20 -0.37 -11.10
CA LEU A 115 -1.60 -0.34 -12.44
C LEU A 115 -0.30 -1.15 -12.44
N ASN A 116 -0.23 -2.17 -13.28
CA ASN A 116 1.02 -2.89 -13.54
C ASN A 116 1.69 -2.28 -14.78
N LYS A 117 2.71 -1.46 -14.55
CA LYS A 117 3.40 -0.73 -15.62
C LYS A 117 4.63 -1.47 -16.08
N TYR A 118 4.71 -1.70 -17.39
CA TYR A 118 5.90 -2.22 -18.05
C TYR A 118 6.65 -1.09 -18.76
N PHE A 119 7.98 -1.14 -18.69
CA PHE A 119 8.87 -0.24 -19.40
C PHE A 119 9.50 -0.96 -20.59
N ASP A 120 9.36 -0.39 -21.77
CA ASP A 120 9.95 -0.88 -23.00
C ASP A 120 10.44 0.31 -23.84
N PRO A 121 11.76 0.55 -23.90
CA PRO A 121 12.83 -0.23 -23.26
C PRO A 121 12.80 -0.11 -21.72
N PRO A 122 13.43 -1.06 -20.99
CA PRO A 122 13.62 -0.97 -19.55
C PRO A 122 14.35 0.30 -19.13
N LEU A 123 14.13 0.76 -17.89
CA LEU A 123 14.88 1.89 -17.33
C LEU A 123 16.29 1.42 -16.97
N GLU A 124 17.31 2.15 -17.44
CA GLU A 124 18.72 1.81 -17.28
C GLU A 124 19.35 2.55 -16.11
N MET A 125 20.01 1.82 -15.20
CA MET A 125 20.61 2.35 -13.97
C MET A 125 22.13 2.15 -13.97
N ASP A 126 22.83 2.78 -14.91
CA ASP A 126 24.28 2.56 -15.15
C ASP A 126 25.18 3.48 -14.32
N SER A 127 24.64 4.56 -13.75
CA SER A 127 25.45 5.53 -13.02
C SER A 127 26.12 4.94 -11.77
N ASP A 128 27.37 5.33 -11.53
CA ASP A 128 28.06 5.05 -10.28
C ASP A 128 27.46 5.83 -9.10
N SER A 129 26.87 6.99 -9.36
CA SER A 129 26.23 7.82 -8.34
C SER A 129 24.97 7.14 -7.80
N ARG A 130 24.86 7.10 -6.48
CA ARG A 130 23.65 6.64 -5.82
C ARG A 130 22.46 7.56 -6.10
N GLU A 131 22.70 8.87 -6.20
CA GLU A 131 21.67 9.87 -6.46
C GLU A 131 21.00 9.62 -7.81
N ASP A 132 21.77 9.33 -8.85
CA ASP A 132 21.27 9.07 -10.21
C ASP A 132 20.51 7.73 -10.34
N ARG A 133 20.42 6.97 -9.27
CA ARG A 133 19.70 5.69 -9.18
C ARG A 133 18.64 5.68 -8.07
N THR A 134 18.38 6.85 -7.46
CA THR A 134 17.41 6.99 -6.37
C THR A 134 16.06 7.40 -6.94
N PHE A 135 15.08 6.55 -6.76
CA PHE A 135 13.65 6.82 -7.02
C PHE A 135 13.01 7.37 -5.77
N SER A 136 12.09 8.31 -5.92
CA SER A 136 11.20 8.70 -4.84
C SER A 136 9.78 8.20 -5.12
N TYR A 137 9.09 7.73 -4.10
CA TYR A 137 7.71 7.33 -4.22
C TYR A 137 6.88 7.83 -3.04
N CYS A 138 5.65 8.25 -3.34
CA CYS A 138 4.76 8.87 -2.39
C CYS A 138 3.38 8.21 -2.45
N ALA A 139 2.73 8.07 -1.29
CA ALA A 139 1.34 7.68 -1.20
C ALA A 139 0.56 8.71 -0.39
N THR A 140 -0.60 9.10 -0.90
CA THR A 140 -1.53 10.03 -0.24
C THR A 140 -2.73 9.26 0.29
N TYR A 141 -3.06 9.47 1.56
CA TYR A 141 -4.15 8.82 2.28
C TYR A 141 -5.12 9.84 2.83
N ASN A 142 -6.39 9.50 2.78
CA ASN A 142 -7.47 10.29 3.33
C ASN A 142 -8.21 9.51 4.42
N ASN A 143 -8.27 10.08 5.61
CA ASN A 143 -8.99 9.51 6.74
C ASN A 143 -10.17 10.41 7.16
N GLY A 144 -11.13 10.63 6.25
CA GLY A 144 -12.39 11.28 6.60
C GLY A 144 -12.57 12.71 6.08
N LEU A 145 -11.82 13.12 5.04
CA LEU A 145 -12.17 14.35 4.32
C LEU A 145 -13.01 14.02 3.09
N GLY A 146 -14.13 14.73 2.94
CA GLY A 146 -14.95 14.71 1.74
C GLY A 146 -14.26 15.35 0.53
N GLU A 147 -14.88 15.26 -0.64
CA GLU A 147 -14.37 15.88 -1.87
C GLU A 147 -14.30 17.41 -1.80
N ASP A 148 -15.07 18.03 -0.91
CA ASP A 148 -15.07 19.47 -0.64
C ASP A 148 -13.99 19.89 0.39
N GLY A 149 -13.24 18.92 0.93
CA GLY A 149 -12.22 19.12 1.96
C GLY A 149 -12.78 19.28 3.37
N GLU A 150 -14.10 19.13 3.56
CA GLU A 150 -14.74 19.16 4.86
C GLU A 150 -14.78 17.75 5.49
N PRO A 151 -14.84 17.64 6.83
CA PRO A 151 -14.96 16.38 7.52
C PRO A 151 -16.18 15.56 7.10
N ASP A 152 -15.97 14.34 6.66
CA ASP A 152 -17.00 13.37 6.31
C ASP A 152 -16.94 12.14 7.23
N PRO A 153 -17.87 12.03 8.21
CA PRO A 153 -17.89 10.90 9.13
C PRO A 153 -18.20 9.56 8.48
N SER A 154 -18.70 9.54 7.25
CA SER A 154 -19.04 8.29 6.56
C SER A 154 -17.81 7.55 6.02
N ILE A 155 -16.68 8.26 5.88
CA ILE A 155 -15.44 7.73 5.33
C ILE A 155 -14.26 7.74 6.32
N VAL A 156 -14.44 8.23 7.54
CA VAL A 156 -13.41 8.16 8.59
C VAL A 156 -13.29 6.73 9.12
N LYS A 157 -12.08 6.33 9.49
CA LYS A 157 -11.88 5.02 10.14
C LYS A 157 -12.57 4.98 11.49
N ARG A 158 -13.37 3.95 11.71
CA ARG A 158 -14.11 3.75 12.95
C ARG A 158 -13.46 2.69 13.83
N TYR A 159 -13.60 2.86 15.14
CA TYR A 159 -13.13 1.86 16.10
C TYR A 159 -13.79 0.48 15.88
N SER A 160 -15.08 0.46 15.57
CA SER A 160 -15.83 -0.75 15.28
C SER A 160 -15.31 -1.56 14.07
N GLU A 161 -14.61 -0.89 13.16
CA GLU A 161 -14.01 -1.48 11.96
C GLU A 161 -12.60 -2.03 12.22
N SER A 162 -12.02 -1.76 13.39
CA SER A 162 -10.67 -2.22 13.73
C SER A 162 -10.71 -3.58 14.40
N PRO A 163 -9.93 -4.56 13.91
CA PRO A 163 -9.82 -5.85 14.56
C PRO A 163 -9.20 -5.66 15.94
N GLN A 164 -9.91 -6.09 16.99
CA GLN A 164 -9.52 -5.98 18.39
C GLN A 164 -8.23 -6.73 18.75
N ASN A 165 -7.69 -7.54 17.82
CA ASN A 165 -6.58 -8.45 18.05
C ASN A 165 -5.60 -8.47 16.87
N GLY A 166 -5.22 -7.33 16.36
CA GLY A 166 -4.16 -7.25 15.33
C GLY A 166 -2.87 -7.90 15.82
N LEU A 167 -2.17 -8.62 14.96
CA LEU A 167 -0.95 -9.38 15.27
C LEU A 167 0.16 -8.54 15.93
N PHE A 168 0.09 -7.21 15.85
CA PHE A 168 1.03 -6.26 16.45
C PHE A 168 0.36 -5.22 17.37
N GLY A 169 -0.91 -5.40 17.74
CA GLY A 169 -1.57 -4.54 18.73
C GLY A 169 -1.80 -3.09 18.30
N PHE A 170 -1.66 -2.77 17.02
CA PHE A 170 -2.01 -1.46 16.47
C PHE A 170 -3.52 -1.37 16.25
N SER A 171 -4.25 -1.50 17.35
CA SER A 171 -5.66 -1.18 17.32
C SER A 171 -5.81 0.32 17.13
N CYS A 172 -6.79 0.72 16.38
CA CYS A 172 -7.29 2.07 16.36
C CYS A 172 -7.39 2.60 17.79
N THR A 173 -6.61 3.60 18.14
CA THR A 173 -6.80 4.35 19.37
C THR A 173 -7.75 5.48 19.04
N PRO A 174 -8.97 5.53 19.55
CA PRO A 174 -9.87 6.62 19.31
C PRO A 174 -9.24 7.90 19.84
N THR A 175 -8.90 8.78 18.93
CA THR A 175 -8.30 10.08 19.29
C THR A 175 -9.34 11.18 19.29
N HIS A 176 -10.48 10.94 18.64
CA HIS A 176 -11.57 11.90 18.53
C HIS A 176 -12.91 11.18 18.59
N CYS A 177 -13.85 11.73 19.33
CA CYS A 177 -15.22 11.38 19.24
C CYS A 177 -15.95 12.41 18.36
N TRP A 178 -16.70 11.93 17.41
CA TRP A 178 -17.53 12.77 16.56
C TRP A 178 -18.93 12.87 17.16
N SER A 179 -19.34 14.06 17.59
CA SER A 179 -20.67 14.32 18.14
C SER A 179 -21.63 14.98 17.15
N GLY A 180 -21.35 14.88 15.84
CA GLY A 180 -22.07 15.61 14.80
C GLY A 180 -21.64 17.08 14.66
N GLU A 181 -20.70 17.55 15.50
CA GLU A 181 -20.09 18.88 15.38
C GLU A 181 -18.59 18.72 15.14
N VAL A 182 -18.10 19.30 14.06
CA VAL A 182 -16.69 19.27 13.66
C VAL A 182 -15.79 19.72 14.81
N GLY A 183 -14.80 18.91 15.15
CA GLY A 183 -13.73 19.26 16.09
C GLY A 183 -14.06 19.11 17.57
N LYS A 184 -15.20 18.57 17.95
CA LYS A 184 -15.45 18.22 19.35
C LYS A 184 -14.82 16.89 19.71
N ARG A 185 -13.98 16.87 20.74
CA ARG A 185 -13.54 15.66 21.42
C ARG A 185 -14.66 15.15 22.31
N CYS A 186 -14.78 13.81 22.46
CA CYS A 186 -15.59 13.28 23.53
C CYS A 186 -14.94 13.66 24.87
N ASP A 187 -15.60 14.50 25.66
CA ASP A 187 -15.14 14.84 26.99
C ASP A 187 -15.17 13.59 27.87
N GLY A 188 -14.01 13.19 28.37
CA GLY A 188 -13.84 11.99 29.19
C GLY A 188 -13.55 10.69 28.43
N ALA A 189 -13.15 10.77 27.19
CA ALA A 189 -12.93 9.67 26.26
C ALA A 189 -11.64 8.87 26.47
N ASP A 190 -11.16 8.70 27.68
CA ASP A 190 -10.26 7.60 28.02
C ASP A 190 -10.98 6.24 28.02
N ASP A 191 -12.31 6.27 27.86
CA ASP A 191 -13.16 5.07 27.85
C ASP A 191 -13.77 4.85 26.47
N HIS A 192 -13.16 3.98 25.70
CA HIS A 192 -13.66 3.53 24.40
C HIS A 192 -15.11 3.02 24.47
N ALA A 193 -15.46 2.42 25.59
CA ALA A 193 -16.80 1.90 25.84
C ALA A 193 -17.88 3.02 25.79
N THR A 194 -17.53 4.24 26.11
CA THR A 194 -18.46 5.37 26.05
C THR A 194 -18.72 5.83 24.64
N CYS A 195 -17.71 5.79 23.79
CA CYS A 195 -17.86 6.09 22.35
C CYS A 195 -18.59 4.96 21.62
N ASP A 196 -18.29 3.73 21.97
CA ASP A 196 -18.84 2.53 21.32
C ASP A 196 -20.27 2.18 21.78
N SER A 197 -20.66 2.63 22.97
CA SER A 197 -21.98 2.39 23.58
C SER A 197 -22.99 3.51 23.38
N SER A 198 -22.63 4.57 22.66
CA SER A 198 -23.57 5.63 22.35
C SER A 198 -24.74 5.13 21.50
N PRO A 199 -25.93 5.70 21.64
CA PRO A 199 -27.05 5.35 20.78
C PRO A 199 -26.66 5.59 19.32
N GLY A 200 -26.64 4.54 18.52
CA GLY A 200 -26.10 4.61 17.19
C GLY A 200 -24.64 4.16 17.09
N ALA A 201 -24.14 3.30 18.00
CA ALA A 201 -22.85 2.64 17.85
C ALA A 201 -22.68 2.14 16.43
N GLY A 202 -21.61 2.55 15.75
CA GLY A 202 -21.42 2.33 14.31
C GLY A 202 -22.03 3.40 13.40
N ASP A 203 -22.62 4.46 13.94
CA ASP A 203 -23.09 5.62 13.18
C ASP A 203 -22.00 6.68 12.97
N GLY A 204 -20.81 6.45 13.48
CA GLY A 204 -19.65 7.34 13.37
C GLY A 204 -19.63 8.50 14.34
N LEU A 205 -20.51 8.54 15.31
CA LEU A 205 -20.62 9.70 16.19
C LEU A 205 -19.52 9.79 17.26
N CYS A 206 -18.90 8.67 17.65
CA CYS A 206 -17.93 8.67 18.74
C CYS A 206 -16.71 7.78 18.52
N ASP A 207 -16.45 7.31 17.32
CA ASP A 207 -15.43 6.29 17.10
C ASP A 207 -14.38 6.60 16.02
N ALA A 208 -14.20 7.87 15.69
CA ALA A 208 -13.20 8.28 14.73
C ALA A 208 -11.77 8.01 15.23
N CYS A 209 -10.99 7.27 14.44
CA CYS A 209 -9.68 6.79 14.80
C CYS A 209 -8.57 7.32 13.90
N THR A 210 -7.35 7.36 14.47
CA THR A 210 -6.13 7.45 13.67
C THR A 210 -5.95 6.17 12.86
N VAL A 211 -5.64 6.30 11.60
CA VAL A 211 -5.19 5.20 10.75
C VAL A 211 -3.68 5.07 10.89
N ASN A 212 -3.21 3.87 11.20
CA ASN A 212 -1.78 3.59 11.33
C ASN A 212 -1.31 2.62 10.25
N GLY A 213 -0.02 2.62 10.00
CA GLY A 213 0.60 1.61 9.16
C GLY A 213 0.68 0.26 9.85
N GLY A 214 0.57 -0.81 9.09
CA GLY A 214 0.62 -2.17 9.59
C GLY A 214 0.44 -3.21 8.49
N VAL A 215 0.19 -4.45 8.89
CA VAL A 215 0.15 -5.61 7.99
C VAL A 215 -1.24 -6.21 7.80
N THR A 216 -2.25 -5.65 8.46
CA THR A 216 -3.64 -6.09 8.29
C THR A 216 -4.35 -5.28 7.21
N THR A 217 -5.48 -5.75 6.74
CA THR A 217 -6.30 -5.02 5.74
C THR A 217 -6.87 -3.72 6.26
N GLU A 218 -6.96 -3.59 7.60
CA GLU A 218 -7.49 -2.42 8.30
C GLU A 218 -6.41 -1.36 8.58
N ASP A 219 -5.14 -1.76 8.50
CA ASP A 219 -4.00 -0.86 8.57
C ASP A 219 -3.67 -0.32 7.18
N GLU A 220 -2.85 0.71 7.09
CA GLU A 220 -2.37 1.19 5.82
C GLU A 220 -0.96 0.68 5.51
N MET A 221 -0.69 0.54 4.23
CA MET A 221 0.63 0.21 3.70
C MET A 221 0.95 1.11 2.53
N PHE A 222 2.23 1.32 2.26
CA PHE A 222 2.66 1.71 0.94
C PHE A 222 3.98 1.05 0.59
N LEU A 223 3.98 0.38 -0.54
CA LEU A 223 5.12 -0.36 -1.04
C LEU A 223 5.29 -0.07 -2.53
N ILE A 224 6.53 0.13 -2.92
CA ILE A 224 6.89 0.00 -4.33
C ILE A 224 7.23 -1.46 -4.60
N LEU A 225 6.62 -2.00 -5.63
CA LEU A 225 6.81 -3.35 -6.10
C LEU A 225 7.24 -3.32 -7.57
N GLY A 226 7.85 -4.39 -8.03
CA GLY A 226 8.22 -4.49 -9.44
C GLY A 226 9.27 -5.55 -9.71
N ALA A 227 9.95 -5.39 -10.82
CA ALA A 227 10.99 -6.32 -11.21
C ALA A 227 12.06 -5.65 -12.08
N TYR A 228 13.29 -6.10 -11.90
CA TYR A 228 14.46 -5.69 -12.67
C TYR A 228 15.35 -6.91 -12.94
N TYR A 229 16.31 -6.77 -13.80
CA TYR A 229 17.42 -7.70 -13.96
C TYR A 229 18.74 -6.91 -13.97
N LEU A 230 19.83 -7.61 -13.70
CA LEU A 230 21.16 -7.01 -13.79
C LEU A 230 21.76 -7.34 -15.17
N GLU A 231 22.29 -6.31 -15.81
CA GLU A 231 23.10 -6.47 -17.02
C GLU A 231 24.56 -6.53 -16.63
N ASP A 232 25.27 -7.52 -17.15
CA ASP A 232 26.71 -7.64 -16.91
C ASP A 232 27.45 -6.57 -17.75
N PRO A 233 28.13 -5.60 -17.12
CA PRO A 233 28.81 -4.53 -17.86
C PRO A 233 29.97 -5.06 -18.72
N ASP A 234 30.42 -6.31 -18.54
CA ASP A 234 31.53 -6.94 -19.24
C ASP A 234 31.06 -7.86 -20.38
N GLN A 235 29.75 -7.98 -20.64
CA GLN A 235 29.19 -8.69 -21.78
C GLN A 235 28.78 -7.75 -22.90
#